data_27be92e906b9b1fb433bc1476334fa22
#
_entry.id   27be92e906b9b1fb433bc1476334fa22
#
_cell.length_a   1.000
_cell.length_b   1.000
_cell.length_c   1.000
_cell.angle_alpha   90.00
_cell.angle_beta   90.00
_cell.angle_gamma   90.00
#
_symmetry.space_group_name_H-M   'P 1'
#
loop_
_entity.id
_entity.type
_entity.pdbx_description
1 polymer ?
#
loop_
_entity_poly.entity_id
_entity_poly.type
_entity_poly.pdbx_seq_one_letter_code
_entity_poly.pdbx_strand_id
1 'polypeptide(L)'
;WTIAYVATAVAFFSASQDVALDAYRREILPDEELGLGNAIHVQAYRISSLVPGSLSLILADILPWSSVFWITAAFMAVALVMTLVVTEPESELPVGMGLRQAVIAPFAEYVSRRGWSGLLLVLGFMFFYKIGDNMATALSTPFYLDLGFSKTQIGLVAKHAALWPAIFGGLVGGLIMIKIGINRALWLFGVVQVVSIFGFAILANSGPVLWILAAVIAFEYLGVGMGTAAFTAFIARETSRT
;
A
#
# COMPACT_ATOMS: atom_id res chain seq x y z
N TRP A 1 -26.51 -4.95 -1.42
CA TRP A 1 -26.25 -3.93 -0.40
C TRP A 1 -25.55 -4.52 0.83
N THR A 2 -25.92 -5.72 1.32
CA THR A 2 -25.32 -6.37 2.48
C THR A 2 -23.80 -6.48 2.36
N ILE A 3 -23.30 -6.91 1.18
CA ILE A 3 -21.85 -7.00 0.91
C ILE A 3 -21.20 -5.62 1.02
N ALA A 4 -21.81 -4.57 0.50
CA ALA A 4 -21.29 -3.22 0.57
C ALA A 4 -21.19 -2.72 2.02
N TYR A 5 -22.22 -2.95 2.86
CA TYR A 5 -22.17 -2.58 4.27
C TYR A 5 -21.09 -3.33 5.05
N VAL A 6 -20.97 -4.65 4.82
CA VAL A 6 -19.92 -5.46 5.46
C VAL A 6 -18.55 -5.00 5.02
N ALA A 7 -18.33 -4.77 3.71
CA ALA A 7 -17.05 -4.28 3.19
C ALA A 7 -16.68 -2.90 3.77
N THR A 8 -17.67 -1.99 3.91
CA THR A 8 -17.45 -0.68 4.54
C THR A 8 -17.07 -0.82 6.02
N ALA A 9 -17.74 -1.71 6.76
CA ALA A 9 -17.40 -1.97 8.17
C ALA A 9 -15.97 -2.54 8.30
N VAL A 10 -15.61 -3.51 7.46
CA VAL A 10 -14.25 -4.08 7.44
C VAL A 10 -13.22 -3.00 7.11
N ALA A 11 -13.47 -2.16 6.11
CA ALA A 11 -12.57 -1.05 5.75
C ALA A 11 -12.40 -0.04 6.89
N PHE A 12 -13.49 0.28 7.61
CA PHE A 12 -13.44 1.18 8.77
C PHE A 12 -12.58 0.60 9.91
N PHE A 13 -12.79 -0.66 10.27
CA PHE A 13 -12.00 -1.31 11.34
C PHE A 13 -10.53 -1.49 10.92
N SER A 14 -10.27 -1.83 9.65
CA SER A 14 -8.91 -1.91 9.12
C SER A 14 -8.18 -0.57 9.21
N ALA A 15 -8.80 0.51 8.76
CA ALA A 15 -8.23 1.85 8.85
C ALA A 15 -7.99 2.28 10.31
N SER A 16 -8.90 1.92 11.23
CA SER A 16 -8.73 2.19 12.66
C SER A 16 -7.55 1.41 13.25
N GLN A 17 -7.37 0.16 12.83
CA GLN A 17 -6.23 -0.67 13.23
C GLN A 17 -4.90 -0.08 12.72
N ASP A 18 -4.85 0.40 11.47
CA ASP A 18 -3.64 1.02 10.91
C ASP A 18 -3.20 2.24 11.73
N VAL A 19 -4.15 3.09 12.13
CA VAL A 19 -3.86 4.25 12.99
C VAL A 19 -3.26 3.82 14.33
N ALA A 20 -3.84 2.80 14.97
CA ALA A 20 -3.34 2.28 16.24
C ALA A 20 -1.95 1.65 16.11
N LEU A 21 -1.70 0.89 15.04
CA LEU A 21 -0.40 0.29 14.76
C LEU A 21 0.68 1.34 14.46
N ASP A 22 0.32 2.40 13.75
CA ASP A 22 1.25 3.49 13.45
C ASP A 22 1.62 4.27 14.72
N ALA A 23 0.66 4.56 15.58
CA ALA A 23 0.88 5.18 16.88
C ALA A 23 1.77 4.30 17.77
N TYR A 24 1.41 3.03 17.94
CA TYR A 24 2.18 2.06 18.72
C TYR A 24 3.64 1.97 18.26
N ARG A 25 3.87 1.83 16.92
CA ARG A 25 5.22 1.80 16.36
C ARG A 25 6.01 3.07 16.67
N ARG A 26 5.37 4.23 16.63
CA ARG A 26 6.01 5.51 16.95
C ARG A 26 6.43 5.59 18.43
N GLU A 27 5.63 5.01 19.32
CA GLU A 27 5.88 5.03 20.76
C GLU A 27 6.98 4.05 21.20
N ILE A 28 7.04 2.84 20.57
CA ILE A 28 8.02 1.82 20.98
C ILE A 28 9.41 1.96 20.36
N LEU A 29 9.54 2.73 19.25
CA LEU A 29 10.81 2.87 18.54
C LEU A 29 11.47 4.21 18.87
N PRO A 30 12.74 4.20 19.30
CA PRO A 30 13.52 5.42 19.42
C PRO A 30 13.74 6.06 18.04
N ASP A 31 13.99 7.37 18.01
CA ASP A 31 14.10 8.13 16.76
C ASP A 31 15.17 7.57 15.80
N GLU A 32 16.26 7.04 16.33
CA GLU A 32 17.34 6.43 15.55
C GLU A 32 16.90 5.16 14.82
N GLU A 33 15.93 4.40 15.37
CA GLU A 33 15.46 3.13 14.85
C GLU A 33 14.18 3.25 14.01
N LEU A 34 13.52 4.40 14.02
CA LEU A 34 12.28 4.62 13.26
C LEU A 34 12.42 4.32 11.77
N GLY A 35 13.56 4.67 11.17
CA GLY A 35 13.83 4.40 9.75
C GLY A 35 13.84 2.90 9.45
N LEU A 36 14.54 2.12 10.26
CA LEU A 36 14.62 0.66 10.12
C LEU A 36 13.28 0.01 10.45
N GLY A 37 12.62 0.42 11.52
CA GLY A 37 11.31 -0.10 11.92
C GLY A 37 10.24 0.14 10.86
N ASN A 38 10.22 1.33 10.24
CA ASN A 38 9.33 1.62 9.12
C ASN A 38 9.63 0.74 7.90
N ALA A 39 10.91 0.52 7.57
CA ALA A 39 11.29 -0.36 6.47
C ALA A 39 10.82 -1.79 6.71
N ILE A 40 11.04 -2.34 7.92
CA ILE A 40 10.58 -3.68 8.32
C ILE A 40 9.05 -3.77 8.22
N HIS A 41 8.32 -2.78 8.75
CA HIS A 41 6.85 -2.75 8.70
C HIS A 41 6.33 -2.80 7.26
N VAL A 42 6.86 -1.97 6.36
CA VAL A 42 6.46 -1.95 4.95
C VAL A 42 6.75 -3.29 4.27
N GLN A 43 7.90 -3.92 4.55
CA GLN A 43 8.21 -5.23 3.95
C GLN A 43 7.33 -6.34 4.54
N ALA A 44 7.07 -6.33 5.85
CA ALA A 44 6.15 -7.26 6.49
C ALA A 44 4.73 -7.14 5.91
N TYR A 45 4.22 -5.93 5.73
CA TYR A 45 2.94 -5.68 5.07
C TYR A 45 2.90 -6.25 3.65
N ARG A 46 3.95 -6.03 2.84
CA ARG A 46 4.02 -6.58 1.48
C ARG A 46 4.05 -8.10 1.47
N ILE A 47 4.82 -8.74 2.36
CA ILE A 47 4.90 -10.20 2.47
C ILE A 47 3.57 -10.77 2.94
N SER A 48 2.95 -10.18 3.97
CA SER A 48 1.66 -10.64 4.49
C SER A 48 0.54 -10.57 3.45
N SER A 49 0.63 -9.64 2.50
CA SER A 49 -0.33 -9.52 1.41
C SER A 49 -0.38 -10.75 0.47
N LEU A 50 0.64 -11.62 0.53
CA LEU A 50 0.62 -12.91 -0.19
C LEU A 50 -0.45 -13.85 0.37
N VAL A 51 -0.83 -13.74 1.64
CA VAL A 51 -1.88 -14.58 2.23
C VAL A 51 -3.22 -14.34 1.53
N PRO A 52 -3.81 -13.13 1.54
CA PRO A 52 -5.07 -12.88 0.83
C PRO A 52 -4.90 -12.88 -0.69
N GLY A 53 -3.74 -12.48 -1.21
CA GLY A 53 -3.52 -12.30 -2.64
C GLY A 53 -3.08 -13.56 -3.37
N SER A 54 -2.14 -14.35 -2.82
CA SER A 54 -1.60 -15.54 -3.47
C SER A 54 -2.25 -16.82 -2.95
N LEU A 55 -2.13 -17.07 -1.64
CA LEU A 55 -2.63 -18.29 -1.03
C LEU A 55 -4.14 -18.45 -1.22
N SER A 56 -4.92 -17.39 -1.02
CA SER A 56 -6.38 -17.45 -1.19
C SER A 56 -6.79 -17.78 -2.62
N LEU A 57 -6.09 -17.27 -3.65
CA LEU A 57 -6.37 -17.58 -5.04
C LEU A 57 -6.03 -19.04 -5.38
N ILE A 58 -4.90 -19.55 -4.89
CA ILE A 58 -4.51 -20.96 -5.08
C ILE A 58 -5.54 -21.87 -4.43
N LEU A 59 -5.93 -21.59 -3.19
CA LEU A 59 -6.94 -22.37 -2.48
C LEU A 59 -8.32 -22.31 -3.17
N ALA A 60 -8.66 -21.19 -3.79
CA ALA A 60 -9.95 -21.02 -4.48
C ALA A 60 -10.08 -21.80 -5.79
N ASP A 61 -9.00 -22.41 -6.29
CA ASP A 61 -9.05 -23.38 -7.39
C ASP A 61 -9.44 -24.80 -6.93
N ILE A 62 -9.25 -25.10 -5.63
CA ILE A 62 -9.48 -26.44 -5.07
C ILE A 62 -10.54 -26.48 -3.97
N LEU A 63 -10.86 -25.34 -3.36
CA LEU A 63 -11.80 -25.21 -2.26
C LEU A 63 -12.89 -24.19 -2.58
N PRO A 64 -14.10 -24.33 -1.99
CA PRO A 64 -15.12 -23.31 -2.09
C PRO A 64 -14.69 -22.03 -1.36
N TRP A 65 -15.12 -20.86 -1.85
CA TRP A 65 -14.76 -19.55 -1.30
C TRP A 65 -15.04 -19.40 0.20
N SER A 66 -16.07 -20.02 0.72
CA SER A 66 -16.37 -20.01 2.16
C SER A 66 -15.21 -20.58 2.98
N SER A 67 -14.66 -21.74 2.56
CA SER A 67 -13.50 -22.35 3.23
C SER A 67 -12.24 -21.51 3.08
N VAL A 68 -12.02 -20.90 1.92
CA VAL A 68 -10.88 -20.00 1.67
C VAL A 68 -10.91 -18.80 2.62
N PHE A 69 -12.10 -18.18 2.80
CA PHE A 69 -12.23 -17.06 3.74
C PHE A 69 -11.99 -17.48 5.20
N TRP A 70 -12.45 -18.66 5.63
CA TRP A 70 -12.15 -19.15 6.97
C TRP A 70 -10.66 -19.39 7.19
N ILE A 71 -9.98 -20.00 6.21
CA ILE A 71 -8.52 -20.21 6.26
C ILE A 71 -7.78 -18.87 6.32
N THR A 72 -8.17 -17.92 5.46
CA THR A 72 -7.54 -16.58 5.44
C THR A 72 -7.78 -15.84 6.75
N ALA A 73 -8.99 -15.93 7.31
CA ALA A 73 -9.33 -15.33 8.60
C ALA A 73 -8.53 -15.95 9.76
N ALA A 74 -8.18 -17.25 9.68
CA ALA A 74 -7.38 -17.90 10.72
C ALA A 74 -5.98 -17.27 10.87
N PHE A 75 -5.41 -16.68 9.82
CA PHE A 75 -4.15 -15.94 9.93
C PHE A 75 -4.28 -14.68 10.81
N MET A 76 -5.49 -14.12 10.93
CA MET A 76 -5.73 -13.00 11.86
C MET A 76 -5.63 -13.42 13.33
N ALA A 77 -5.75 -14.72 13.66
CA ALA A 77 -5.58 -15.20 15.01
C ALA A 77 -4.16 -14.92 15.55
N VAL A 78 -3.15 -14.93 14.66
CA VAL A 78 -1.78 -14.56 15.03
C VAL A 78 -1.71 -13.12 15.51
N ALA A 79 -2.35 -12.20 14.78
CA ALA A 79 -2.41 -10.79 15.15
C ALA A 79 -3.16 -10.58 16.47
N LEU A 80 -4.28 -11.31 16.68
CA LEU A 80 -5.05 -11.26 17.93
C LEU A 80 -4.19 -11.74 19.12
N VAL A 81 -3.49 -12.88 18.98
CA VAL A 81 -2.60 -13.38 20.03
C VAL A 81 -1.49 -12.38 20.31
N MET A 82 -0.86 -11.82 19.28
CA MET A 82 0.18 -10.79 19.45
C MET A 82 -0.35 -9.57 20.21
N THR A 83 -1.54 -9.07 19.87
CA THR A 83 -2.17 -7.94 20.56
C THR A 83 -2.43 -8.22 22.04
N LEU A 84 -2.74 -9.47 22.41
CA LEU A 84 -2.97 -9.87 23.81
C LEU A 84 -1.67 -10.06 24.61
N VAL A 85 -0.55 -10.36 23.95
CA VAL A 85 0.73 -10.66 24.60
C VAL A 85 1.64 -9.44 24.69
N VAL A 86 1.53 -8.53 23.73
CA VAL A 86 2.38 -7.34 23.67
C VAL A 86 1.96 -6.36 24.76
N THR A 87 2.94 -5.89 25.54
CA THR A 87 2.74 -4.87 26.57
C THR A 87 2.50 -3.51 25.94
N GLU A 88 1.47 -2.82 26.41
CA GLU A 88 1.18 -1.45 26.02
C GLU A 88 2.23 -0.50 26.61
N PRO A 89 2.88 0.36 25.80
CA PRO A 89 3.83 1.32 26.31
C PRO A 89 3.12 2.35 27.20
N GLU A 90 3.79 2.83 28.24
CA GLU A 90 3.30 3.93 29.05
C GLU A 90 3.32 5.21 28.17
N SER A 91 2.13 5.67 27.77
CA SER A 91 1.99 6.86 26.94
C SER A 91 2.21 8.12 27.79
N GLU A 92 3.21 8.91 27.44
CA GLU A 92 3.45 10.25 28.04
C GLU A 92 2.50 11.32 27.48
N LEU A 93 1.58 10.94 26.58
CA LEU A 93 0.66 11.90 25.98
C LEU A 93 -0.31 12.44 27.03
N PRO A 94 -0.55 13.76 27.07
CA PRO A 94 -1.52 14.35 28.00
C PRO A 94 -2.88 13.71 27.80
N VAL A 95 -3.37 13.04 28.82
CA VAL A 95 -4.74 12.52 28.86
C VAL A 95 -5.69 13.71 28.69
N GLY A 96 -6.31 13.85 27.51
CA GLY A 96 -7.30 14.89 27.29
C GLY A 96 -7.22 15.69 26.00
N MET A 97 -6.37 15.32 25.01
CA MET A 97 -6.50 15.92 23.69
C MET A 97 -7.85 15.46 23.09
N GLY A 98 -8.80 16.40 23.03
CA GLY A 98 -10.10 16.11 22.41
C GLY A 98 -9.93 15.76 20.93
N LEU A 99 -10.82 14.91 20.42
CA LEU A 99 -10.84 14.48 19.01
C LEU A 99 -10.74 15.66 18.03
N ARG A 100 -11.29 16.80 18.40
CA ARG A 100 -11.21 18.05 17.64
C ARG A 100 -9.77 18.56 17.51
N GLN A 101 -8.99 18.50 18.58
CA GLN A 101 -7.58 18.94 18.54
C GLN A 101 -6.73 17.96 17.76
N ALA A 102 -6.93 16.65 17.91
CA ALA A 102 -6.19 15.64 17.20
C ALA A 102 -6.43 15.67 15.68
N VAL A 103 -7.65 16.01 15.23
CA VAL A 103 -8.02 16.00 13.82
C VAL A 103 -7.91 17.40 13.18
N ILE A 104 -8.46 18.44 13.83
CA ILE A 104 -8.58 19.76 13.20
C ILE A 104 -7.28 20.56 13.31
N ALA A 105 -6.52 20.43 14.39
CA ALA A 105 -5.34 21.24 14.61
C ALA A 105 -4.24 21.07 13.53
N PRO A 106 -3.91 19.84 13.05
CA PRO A 106 -2.95 19.65 11.97
C PRO A 106 -3.37 20.32 10.66
N PHE A 107 -4.67 20.23 10.30
CA PHE A 107 -5.19 20.90 9.11
C PHE A 107 -5.19 22.43 9.27
N ALA A 108 -5.59 22.94 10.42
CA ALA A 108 -5.58 24.38 10.69
C ALA A 108 -4.15 24.94 10.66
N GLU A 109 -3.18 24.23 11.22
CA GLU A 109 -1.76 24.58 11.16
C GLU A 109 -1.26 24.62 9.70
N TYR A 110 -1.54 23.57 8.92
CA TYR A 110 -1.15 23.51 7.51
C TYR A 110 -1.77 24.66 6.71
N VAL A 111 -3.07 24.93 6.90
CA VAL A 111 -3.77 26.05 6.25
C VAL A 111 -3.18 27.39 6.67
N SER A 112 -2.83 27.59 7.94
CA SER A 112 -2.22 28.82 8.40
C SER A 112 -0.86 29.08 7.74
N ARG A 113 -0.11 28.03 7.44
CA ARG A 113 1.23 28.09 6.82
C ARG A 113 1.17 28.23 5.28
N ARG A 114 0.30 27.51 4.61
CA ARG A 114 0.26 27.40 3.14
C ARG A 114 -1.03 27.93 2.49
N GLY A 115 -2.00 28.30 3.28
CA GLY A 115 -3.34 28.69 2.81
C GLY A 115 -4.17 27.51 2.29
N TRP A 116 -5.45 27.77 2.04
CA TRP A 116 -6.39 26.77 1.51
C TRP A 116 -6.00 26.26 0.12
N SER A 117 -5.48 27.13 -0.76
CA SER A 117 -5.00 26.73 -2.08
C SER A 117 -3.84 25.76 -2.02
N GLY A 118 -2.90 25.96 -1.09
CA GLY A 118 -1.78 25.05 -0.85
C GLY A 118 -2.24 23.67 -0.36
N LEU A 119 -3.20 23.63 0.58
CA LEU A 119 -3.79 22.39 1.06
C LEU A 119 -4.48 21.62 -0.08
N LEU A 120 -5.34 22.29 -0.85
CA LEU A 120 -6.08 21.67 -1.95
C LEU A 120 -5.16 21.18 -3.07
N LEU A 121 -4.08 21.90 -3.39
CA LEU A 121 -3.09 21.47 -4.37
C LEU A 121 -2.36 20.18 -3.91
N VAL A 122 -1.95 20.11 -2.65
CA VAL A 122 -1.27 18.92 -2.13
C VAL A 122 -2.22 17.74 -2.03
N LEU A 123 -3.44 17.92 -1.53
CA LEU A 123 -4.44 16.84 -1.48
C LEU A 123 -4.83 16.38 -2.88
N GLY A 124 -5.03 17.31 -3.82
CA GLY A 124 -5.28 17.00 -5.22
C GLY A 124 -4.13 16.21 -5.86
N PHE A 125 -2.88 16.64 -5.64
CA PHE A 125 -1.71 15.90 -6.09
C PHE A 125 -1.66 14.49 -5.50
N MET A 126 -1.86 14.34 -4.19
CA MET A 126 -1.89 13.03 -3.53
C MET A 126 -2.95 12.11 -4.13
N PHE A 127 -4.14 12.64 -4.37
CA PHE A 127 -5.25 11.89 -4.96
C PHE A 127 -4.93 11.45 -6.40
N PHE A 128 -4.56 12.39 -7.28
CA PHE A 128 -4.30 12.08 -8.69
C PHE A 128 -3.05 11.24 -8.91
N TYR A 129 -2.03 11.39 -8.08
CA TYR A 129 -0.82 10.58 -8.17
C TYR A 129 -1.07 9.10 -7.87
N LYS A 130 -2.00 8.81 -6.95
CA LYS A 130 -2.28 7.43 -6.50
C LYS A 130 -3.50 6.79 -7.16
N ILE A 131 -4.38 7.55 -7.78
CA ILE A 131 -5.62 6.99 -8.34
C ILE A 131 -5.35 5.98 -9.45
N GLY A 132 -4.34 6.22 -10.30
CA GLY A 132 -3.97 5.33 -11.40
C GLY A 132 -3.52 3.96 -10.89
N ASP A 133 -2.58 3.92 -9.95
CA ASP A 133 -2.08 2.70 -9.32
C ASP A 133 -3.21 1.91 -8.63
N ASN A 134 -4.05 2.61 -7.88
CA ASN A 134 -5.15 1.98 -7.15
C ASN A 134 -6.19 1.38 -8.09
N MET A 135 -6.55 2.08 -9.18
CA MET A 135 -7.47 1.57 -10.18
C MET A 135 -6.87 0.36 -10.94
N ALA A 136 -5.62 0.45 -11.36
CA ALA A 136 -4.92 -0.65 -12.01
C ALA A 136 -4.87 -1.89 -11.11
N THR A 137 -4.53 -1.72 -9.85
CA THR A 137 -4.49 -2.81 -8.86
C THR A 137 -5.86 -3.42 -8.61
N ALA A 138 -6.92 -2.60 -8.46
CA ALA A 138 -8.27 -3.08 -8.20
C ALA A 138 -8.85 -3.89 -9.39
N LEU A 139 -8.51 -3.50 -10.61
CA LEU A 139 -9.00 -4.15 -11.83
C LEU A 139 -8.10 -5.29 -12.33
N SER A 140 -6.89 -5.43 -11.80
CA SER A 140 -5.90 -6.38 -12.30
C SER A 140 -6.37 -7.84 -12.24
N THR A 141 -6.88 -8.30 -11.10
CA THR A 141 -7.31 -9.70 -10.94
C THR A 141 -8.49 -10.07 -11.82
N PRO A 142 -9.59 -9.30 -11.88
CA PRO A 142 -10.65 -9.52 -12.86
C PRO A 142 -10.13 -9.57 -14.30
N PHE A 143 -9.28 -8.62 -14.69
CA PHE A 143 -8.69 -8.55 -16.02
C PHE A 143 -7.89 -9.81 -16.39
N TYR A 144 -7.08 -10.34 -15.45
CA TYR A 144 -6.33 -11.58 -15.71
C TYR A 144 -7.25 -12.79 -15.87
N LEU A 145 -8.33 -12.86 -15.07
CA LEU A 145 -9.34 -13.93 -15.21
C LEU A 145 -10.06 -13.84 -16.54
N ASP A 146 -10.42 -12.65 -16.99
CA ASP A 146 -11.08 -12.41 -18.29
C ASP A 146 -10.17 -12.78 -19.48
N LEU A 147 -8.84 -12.64 -19.33
CA LEU A 147 -7.85 -13.10 -20.30
C LEU A 147 -7.68 -14.63 -20.32
N GLY A 148 -8.27 -15.37 -19.36
CA GLY A 148 -8.23 -16.83 -19.29
C GLY A 148 -7.11 -17.40 -18.41
N PHE A 149 -6.43 -16.60 -17.58
CA PHE A 149 -5.50 -17.12 -16.58
C PHE A 149 -6.26 -17.80 -15.44
N SER A 150 -5.76 -18.95 -14.95
CA SER A 150 -6.32 -19.60 -13.76
C SER A 150 -5.99 -18.81 -12.48
N LYS A 151 -6.79 -18.99 -11.43
CA LYS A 151 -6.53 -18.37 -10.12
C LYS A 151 -5.16 -18.77 -9.55
N THR A 152 -4.77 -20.04 -9.72
CA THR A 152 -3.45 -20.54 -9.34
C THR A 152 -2.33 -19.82 -10.10
N GLN A 153 -2.47 -19.63 -11.42
CA GLN A 153 -1.48 -18.89 -12.21
C GLN A 153 -1.36 -17.44 -11.74
N ILE A 154 -2.48 -16.78 -11.44
CA ILE A 154 -2.49 -15.41 -10.90
C ILE A 154 -1.83 -15.39 -9.52
N GLY A 155 -2.18 -16.33 -8.64
CA GLY A 155 -1.61 -16.41 -7.29
C GLY A 155 -0.09 -16.65 -7.28
N LEU A 156 0.39 -17.57 -8.12
CA LEU A 156 1.81 -17.92 -8.18
C LEU A 156 2.63 -16.92 -9.00
N VAL A 157 2.17 -16.56 -10.19
CA VAL A 157 2.96 -15.73 -11.12
C VAL A 157 2.71 -14.26 -10.89
N ALA A 158 1.45 -13.79 -10.97
CA ALA A 158 1.17 -12.37 -10.92
C ALA A 158 1.52 -11.75 -9.56
N LYS A 159 1.20 -12.43 -8.46
CA LYS A 159 1.46 -11.89 -7.12
C LYS A 159 2.94 -11.84 -6.78
N HIS A 160 3.74 -12.82 -7.21
CA HIS A 160 5.19 -12.78 -7.01
C HIS A 160 5.88 -11.81 -7.97
N ALA A 161 5.42 -11.72 -9.23
CA ALA A 161 5.90 -10.72 -10.18
C ALA A 161 5.59 -9.28 -9.74
N ALA A 162 4.56 -9.06 -8.93
CA ALA A 162 4.26 -7.77 -8.33
C ALA A 162 5.17 -7.48 -7.11
N LEU A 163 5.32 -8.46 -6.20
CA LEU A 163 5.98 -8.25 -4.91
C LEU A 163 7.46 -7.86 -5.06
N TRP A 164 8.25 -8.70 -5.73
CA TRP A 164 9.71 -8.51 -5.78
C TRP A 164 10.13 -7.25 -6.52
N PRO A 165 9.57 -6.93 -7.71
CA PRO A 165 9.87 -5.68 -8.39
C PRO A 165 9.43 -4.45 -7.60
N ALA A 166 8.33 -4.51 -6.84
CA ALA A 166 7.92 -3.39 -6.00
C ALA A 166 8.93 -3.12 -4.87
N ILE A 167 9.47 -4.17 -4.24
CA ILE A 167 10.51 -4.04 -3.21
C ILE A 167 11.77 -3.44 -3.83
N PHE A 168 12.25 -4.02 -4.94
CA PHE A 168 13.44 -3.55 -5.64
C PHE A 168 13.27 -2.12 -6.17
N GLY A 169 12.11 -1.82 -6.75
CA GLY A 169 11.77 -0.48 -7.22
C GLY A 169 11.78 0.56 -6.10
N GLY A 170 11.27 0.21 -4.92
CA GLY A 170 11.35 1.08 -3.75
C GLY A 170 12.78 1.41 -3.33
N LEU A 171 13.67 0.41 -3.30
CA LEU A 171 15.08 0.60 -2.97
C LEU A 171 15.81 1.43 -4.03
N VAL A 172 15.66 1.06 -5.30
CA VAL A 172 16.28 1.79 -6.43
C VAL A 172 15.73 3.21 -6.52
N GLY A 173 14.43 3.39 -6.34
CA GLY A 173 13.78 4.69 -6.31
C GLY A 173 14.32 5.59 -5.20
N GLY A 174 14.53 5.04 -4.00
CA GLY A 174 15.18 5.75 -2.90
C GLY A 174 16.60 6.21 -3.24
N LEU A 175 17.43 5.32 -3.82
CA LEU A 175 18.80 5.65 -4.25
C LEU A 175 18.84 6.71 -5.35
N ILE A 176 17.96 6.61 -6.34
CA ILE A 176 17.84 7.61 -7.41
C ILE A 176 17.42 8.96 -6.83
N MET A 177 16.46 8.95 -5.91
CA MET A 177 15.93 10.16 -5.28
C MET A 177 17.00 10.94 -4.49
N ILE A 178 17.98 10.26 -3.88
CA ILE A 178 19.12 10.91 -3.22
C ILE A 178 19.90 11.78 -4.22
N LYS A 179 20.05 11.33 -5.46
CA LYS A 179 20.83 12.03 -6.49
C LYS A 179 20.06 13.16 -7.18
N ILE A 180 18.77 12.92 -7.51
CA ILE A 180 18.01 13.88 -8.34
C ILE A 180 17.01 14.74 -7.54
N GLY A 181 16.80 14.41 -6.26
CA GLY A 181 15.86 15.08 -5.38
C GLY A 181 14.41 14.63 -5.58
N ILE A 182 13.57 14.86 -4.54
CA ILE A 182 12.19 14.36 -4.45
C ILE A 182 11.33 14.81 -5.63
N ASN A 183 11.36 16.09 -6.00
CA ASN A 183 10.46 16.64 -7.01
C ASN A 183 10.73 16.05 -8.42
N ARG A 184 12.01 15.92 -8.79
CA ARG A 184 12.38 15.31 -10.08
C ARG A 184 12.10 13.81 -10.09
N ALA A 185 12.29 13.14 -8.95
CA ALA A 185 11.96 11.73 -8.79
C ALA A 185 10.47 11.47 -8.97
N LEU A 186 9.59 12.29 -8.39
CA LEU A 186 8.14 12.19 -8.57
C LEU A 186 7.73 12.26 -10.05
N TRP A 187 8.28 13.22 -10.80
CA TRP A 187 8.01 13.34 -12.23
C TRP A 187 8.53 12.13 -13.02
N LEU A 188 9.79 11.75 -12.80
CA LEU A 188 10.41 10.64 -13.51
C LEU A 188 9.66 9.32 -13.25
N PHE A 189 9.37 9.03 -11.99
CA PHE A 189 8.69 7.79 -11.62
C PHE A 189 7.21 7.81 -12.02
N GLY A 190 6.55 8.97 -12.01
CA GLY A 190 5.21 9.13 -12.56
C GLY A 190 5.17 8.81 -14.06
N VAL A 191 6.15 9.27 -14.84
CA VAL A 191 6.25 8.91 -16.28
C VAL A 191 6.49 7.40 -16.44
N VAL A 192 7.36 6.79 -15.62
CA VAL A 192 7.59 5.33 -15.66
C VAL A 192 6.30 4.58 -15.39
N GLN A 193 5.50 5.00 -14.40
CA GLN A 193 4.19 4.39 -14.09
C GLN A 193 3.21 4.53 -15.27
N VAL A 194 3.11 5.70 -15.87
CA VAL A 194 2.24 5.90 -17.07
C VAL A 194 2.66 4.99 -18.21
N VAL A 195 3.98 4.88 -18.47
CA VAL A 195 4.50 4.01 -19.53
C VAL A 195 4.23 2.53 -19.21
N SER A 196 4.38 2.12 -17.95
CA SER A 196 4.18 0.71 -17.57
C SER A 196 2.72 0.25 -17.75
N ILE A 197 1.73 1.12 -17.56
CA ILE A 197 0.32 0.80 -17.77
C ILE A 197 0.04 0.36 -19.22
N PHE A 198 0.75 0.88 -20.22
CA PHE A 198 0.61 0.41 -21.60
C PHE A 198 0.99 -1.06 -21.78
N GLY A 199 1.76 -1.65 -20.86
CA GLY A 199 2.03 -3.08 -20.84
C GLY A 199 0.77 -3.93 -20.74
N PHE A 200 -0.28 -3.48 -20.05
CA PHE A 200 -1.56 -4.17 -20.00
C PHE A 200 -2.26 -4.22 -21.35
N ALA A 201 -2.10 -3.20 -22.21
CA ALA A 201 -2.61 -3.24 -23.58
C ALA A 201 -1.87 -4.29 -24.43
N ILE A 202 -0.57 -4.48 -24.22
CA ILE A 202 0.20 -5.56 -24.85
C ILE A 202 -0.30 -6.91 -24.35
N LEU A 203 -0.51 -7.07 -23.05
CA LEU A 203 -1.02 -8.31 -22.46
C LEU A 203 -2.41 -8.65 -22.99
N ALA A 204 -3.30 -7.65 -23.12
CA ALA A 204 -4.66 -7.82 -23.66
C ALA A 204 -4.67 -8.41 -25.09
N ASN A 205 -3.67 -8.07 -25.92
CA ASN A 205 -3.55 -8.54 -27.29
C ASN A 205 -2.76 -9.85 -27.43
N SER A 206 -2.03 -10.26 -26.37
CA SER A 206 -1.15 -11.44 -26.42
C SER A 206 -1.83 -12.74 -25.97
N GLY A 207 -3.03 -12.64 -25.36
CA GLY A 207 -3.69 -13.79 -24.75
C GLY A 207 -3.01 -14.27 -23.45
N PRO A 208 -3.39 -15.45 -22.91
CA PRO A 208 -2.94 -15.94 -21.60
C PRO A 208 -1.51 -16.50 -21.62
N VAL A 209 -0.52 -15.66 -21.93
CA VAL A 209 0.89 -16.04 -21.97
C VAL A 209 1.56 -15.64 -20.66
N LEU A 210 1.98 -16.61 -19.83
CA LEU A 210 2.49 -16.42 -18.48
C LEU A 210 3.72 -15.51 -18.37
N TRP A 211 4.68 -15.64 -19.30
CA TRP A 211 5.89 -14.81 -19.25
C TRP A 211 5.60 -13.33 -19.57
N ILE A 212 4.62 -13.06 -20.46
CA ILE A 212 4.18 -11.70 -20.77
C ILE A 212 3.47 -11.10 -19.55
N LEU A 213 2.59 -11.88 -18.90
CA LEU A 213 1.95 -11.50 -17.65
C LEU A 213 3.01 -11.11 -16.60
N ALA A 214 3.99 -11.98 -16.38
CA ALA A 214 5.05 -11.74 -15.40
C ALA A 214 5.87 -10.49 -15.74
N ALA A 215 6.26 -10.30 -17.00
CA ALA A 215 7.07 -9.16 -17.44
C ALA A 215 6.31 -7.82 -17.31
N VAL A 216 5.04 -7.79 -17.73
CA VAL A 216 4.21 -6.58 -17.65
C VAL A 216 3.98 -6.18 -16.19
N ILE A 217 3.63 -7.14 -15.34
CA ILE A 217 3.41 -6.89 -13.91
C ILE A 217 4.72 -6.47 -13.22
N ALA A 218 5.84 -7.13 -13.53
CA ALA A 218 7.13 -6.79 -12.96
C ALA A 218 7.55 -5.35 -13.30
N PHE A 219 7.34 -4.93 -14.54
CA PHE A 219 7.67 -3.57 -14.96
C PHE A 219 6.76 -2.53 -14.32
N GLU A 220 5.44 -2.80 -14.24
CA GLU A 220 4.50 -1.91 -13.55
C GLU A 220 4.85 -1.76 -12.07
N TYR A 221 5.01 -2.86 -11.36
CA TYR A 221 5.29 -2.81 -9.92
C TYR A 221 6.68 -2.30 -9.57
N LEU A 222 7.64 -2.37 -10.49
CA LEU A 222 8.90 -1.63 -10.38
C LEU A 222 8.63 -0.12 -10.34
N GLY A 223 7.80 0.38 -11.27
CA GLY A 223 7.36 1.77 -11.31
C GLY A 223 6.57 2.18 -10.06
N VAL A 224 5.63 1.34 -9.61
CA VAL A 224 4.85 1.56 -8.39
C VAL A 224 5.76 1.62 -7.16
N GLY A 225 6.77 0.75 -7.06
CA GLY A 225 7.76 0.77 -5.98
C GLY A 225 8.54 2.07 -5.92
N MET A 226 9.11 2.50 -7.07
CA MET A 226 9.84 3.76 -7.18
C MET A 226 8.93 4.96 -6.87
N GLY A 227 7.73 5.00 -7.45
CA GLY A 227 6.76 6.08 -7.24
C GLY A 227 6.30 6.18 -5.80
N THR A 228 6.07 5.05 -5.13
CA THR A 228 5.68 5.02 -3.72
C THR A 228 6.80 5.58 -2.84
N ALA A 229 8.07 5.23 -3.09
CA ALA A 229 9.21 5.77 -2.34
C ALA A 229 9.29 7.31 -2.44
N ALA A 230 9.14 7.88 -3.65
CA ALA A 230 9.15 9.32 -3.83
C ALA A 230 7.91 10.02 -3.24
N PHE A 231 6.75 9.38 -3.35
CA PHE A 231 5.50 9.89 -2.82
C PHE A 231 5.50 9.96 -1.29
N THR A 232 5.96 8.91 -0.61
CA THR A 232 6.06 8.90 0.85
C THR A 232 7.08 9.92 1.36
N ALA A 233 8.22 10.09 0.66
CA ALA A 233 9.20 11.11 0.97
C ALA A 233 8.64 12.54 0.77
N PHE A 234 7.81 12.75 -0.25
CA PHE A 234 7.12 14.02 -0.47
C PHE A 234 6.15 14.33 0.67
N ILE A 235 5.32 13.35 1.07
CA ILE A 235 4.37 13.53 2.20
C ILE A 235 5.14 13.87 3.47
N ALA A 236 6.18 13.09 3.80
CA ALA A 236 6.99 13.33 4.99
C ALA A 236 7.59 14.75 5.00
N ARG A 237 8.07 15.25 3.84
CA ARG A 237 8.59 16.61 3.73
C ARG A 237 7.51 17.69 3.93
N GLU A 238 6.28 17.45 3.48
CA GLU A 238 5.19 18.43 3.65
C GLU A 238 4.64 18.44 5.09
N THR A 239 4.73 17.32 5.82
CA THR A 239 4.19 17.17 7.18
C THR A 239 5.21 17.42 8.29
N SER A 240 6.50 17.20 8.06
CA SER A 240 7.54 17.18 9.11
C SER A 240 8.16 18.54 9.47
N ARG A 241 7.52 19.64 9.13
CA ARG A 241 8.00 21.00 9.51
C ARG A 241 7.16 21.55 10.66
N THR A 242 7.30 20.97 11.82
CA THR A 242 6.96 21.60 13.12
C THR A 242 8.22 21.81 13.91
#